data_fbdebe3a83a9a0351f49190fa86823b3
#
_entry.id   fbdebe3a83a9a0351f49190fa86823b3
#
_cell.length_a   1.000
_cell.length_b   1.000
_cell.length_c   1.000
_cell.angle_alpha   90.00
_cell.angle_beta   90.00
_cell.angle_gamma   90.00
#
_symmetry.space_group_name_H-M   'P 1'
#
loop_
_entity.id
_entity.type
_entity.pdbx_description
1 polymer ?
#
loop_
_entity_poly.entity_id
_entity_poly.type
_entity_poly.pdbx_seq_one_letter_code
_entity_poly.pdbx_strand_id
1 'polypeptide(L)'
;MPYGRLADLPVPFPLTVATQRQSDQLLKRVGDRLFGVGHPNKPMDLGRHRRSVLDRGTATWRSEEELAAWAEGYEAELRRGGLVDFDDLVIFGQQLVSEHDWALPLLQAKFPVLAVDEYQDLGVALHRIVKRVAFDGGIRLFAVGDPDQSIYGFTGAEGALLHELAERDDVERVQLRLNYRSASRIVSASEMVLGEARGYRSNDPDRPSGDRVCRM
;
A
#
# COMPACT_ATOMS: atom_id res chain seq x y z
N MET A 1 21.62 -15.94 -6.06
CA MET A 1 20.42 -16.69 -6.46
C MET A 1 19.20 -15.83 -6.20
N PRO A 2 18.17 -15.87 -7.06
CA PRO A 2 16.92 -15.15 -6.75
C PRO A 2 16.21 -15.84 -5.60
N TYR A 3 15.88 -15.06 -4.57
CA TYR A 3 15.27 -15.53 -3.33
C TYR A 3 13.93 -16.25 -3.54
N GLY A 4 13.15 -15.89 -4.58
CA GLY A 4 11.92 -16.57 -4.93
C GLY A 4 12.08 -18.06 -5.29
N ARG A 5 13.25 -18.46 -5.82
CA ARG A 5 13.55 -19.89 -6.05
C ARG A 5 13.88 -20.64 -4.77
N LEU A 6 14.48 -19.94 -3.79
CA LEU A 6 14.75 -20.52 -2.48
C LEU A 6 13.46 -20.75 -1.66
N ALA A 7 12.43 -19.97 -1.97
CA ALA A 7 11.15 -20.01 -1.28
C ALA A 7 10.07 -20.83 -2.04
N ASP A 8 10.44 -21.51 -3.14
CA ASP A 8 9.51 -22.22 -4.05
C ASP A 8 8.29 -21.39 -4.49
N LEU A 9 8.44 -20.06 -4.46
CA LEU A 9 7.39 -19.17 -4.94
C LEU A 9 7.25 -19.27 -6.46
N PRO A 10 6.02 -19.18 -7.01
CA PRO A 10 5.76 -19.27 -8.45
C PRO A 10 6.18 -17.97 -9.18
N VAL A 11 7.39 -17.52 -8.92
CA VAL A 11 7.97 -16.28 -9.45
C VAL A 11 8.82 -16.59 -10.67
N PRO A 12 8.56 -15.94 -11.83
CA PRO A 12 9.36 -16.13 -13.03
C PRO A 12 10.81 -15.66 -12.83
N PHE A 13 11.73 -16.28 -13.56
CA PHE A 13 13.12 -15.83 -13.57
C PHE A 13 13.63 -15.70 -15.01
N PRO A 14 14.12 -14.52 -15.39
CA PRO A 14 14.20 -13.27 -14.60
C PRO A 14 12.81 -12.74 -14.23
N LEU A 15 12.74 -12.01 -13.09
CA LEU A 15 11.49 -11.36 -12.66
C LEU A 15 11.07 -10.33 -13.71
N THR A 16 9.88 -10.52 -14.29
CA THR A 16 9.33 -9.61 -15.29
C THR A 16 7.97 -9.11 -14.80
N VAL A 17 7.89 -7.80 -14.55
CA VAL A 17 6.65 -7.17 -14.10
C VAL A 17 5.81 -6.78 -15.32
N ALA A 18 4.55 -7.18 -15.31
CA ALA A 18 3.59 -6.81 -16.35
C ALA A 18 3.39 -5.30 -16.38
N THR A 19 3.40 -4.72 -17.56
CA THR A 19 2.98 -3.32 -17.75
C THR A 19 1.48 -3.20 -17.53
N GLN A 20 1.00 -2.01 -17.17
CA GLN A 20 -0.44 -1.75 -17.01
C GLN A 20 -1.25 -2.23 -18.21
N ARG A 21 -0.78 -1.94 -19.42
CA ARG A 21 -1.43 -2.37 -20.66
C ARG A 21 -1.52 -3.90 -20.79
N GLN A 22 -0.47 -4.63 -20.40
CA GLN A 22 -0.48 -6.09 -20.42
C GLN A 22 -1.48 -6.63 -19.38
N SER A 23 -1.48 -6.08 -18.16
CA SER A 23 -2.43 -6.44 -17.13
C SER A 23 -3.87 -6.22 -17.57
N ASP A 24 -4.18 -5.05 -18.11
CA ASP A 24 -5.53 -4.72 -18.60
C ASP A 24 -5.99 -5.65 -19.74
N GLN A 25 -5.09 -6.00 -20.65
CA GLN A 25 -5.38 -6.93 -21.75
C GLN A 25 -5.64 -8.36 -21.24
N LEU A 26 -4.86 -8.82 -20.26
CA LEU A 26 -5.05 -10.13 -19.64
C LEU A 26 -6.36 -10.18 -18.85
N LEU A 27 -6.62 -9.16 -18.04
CA LEU A 27 -7.86 -9.01 -17.28
C LEU A 27 -9.08 -9.08 -18.18
N LYS A 28 -9.08 -8.27 -19.26
CA LYS A 28 -10.18 -8.26 -20.22
C LYS A 28 -10.36 -9.62 -20.89
N ARG A 29 -9.29 -10.24 -21.36
CA ARG A 29 -9.33 -11.56 -22.02
C ARG A 29 -9.92 -12.63 -21.11
N VAL A 30 -9.51 -12.64 -19.85
CA VAL A 30 -10.02 -13.61 -18.86
C VAL A 30 -11.49 -13.34 -18.55
N GLY A 31 -11.87 -12.08 -18.34
CA GLY A 31 -13.25 -11.68 -18.10
C GLY A 31 -14.17 -12.06 -19.27
N ASP A 32 -13.78 -11.72 -20.52
CA ASP A 32 -14.53 -12.07 -21.73
C ASP A 32 -14.69 -13.59 -21.88
N ARG A 33 -13.70 -14.38 -21.48
CA ARG A 33 -13.73 -15.85 -21.52
C ARG A 33 -14.65 -16.45 -20.46
N LEU A 34 -14.63 -15.93 -19.23
CA LEU A 34 -15.39 -16.50 -18.11
C LEU A 34 -16.85 -16.03 -18.10
N PHE A 35 -17.09 -14.76 -18.44
CA PHE A 35 -18.37 -14.10 -18.21
C PHE A 35 -19.02 -13.57 -19.51
N GLY A 36 -18.35 -13.74 -20.65
CA GLY A 36 -18.84 -13.27 -21.95
C GLY A 36 -18.29 -11.89 -22.35
N VAL A 37 -18.26 -11.66 -23.66
CA VAL A 37 -17.75 -10.43 -24.27
C VAL A 37 -18.56 -9.22 -23.79
N GLY A 38 -17.87 -8.19 -23.31
CA GLY A 38 -18.50 -6.97 -22.80
C GLY A 38 -18.79 -6.98 -21.31
N HIS A 39 -18.39 -8.02 -20.58
CA HIS A 39 -18.46 -8.02 -19.11
C HIS A 39 -17.66 -6.83 -18.54
N PRO A 40 -18.24 -6.10 -17.55
CA PRO A 40 -17.56 -4.94 -16.97
C PRO A 40 -16.21 -5.30 -16.34
N ASN A 41 -15.15 -4.65 -16.78
CA ASN A 41 -13.83 -4.86 -16.20
C ASN A 41 -13.73 -4.16 -14.84
N LYS A 42 -13.34 -4.90 -13.80
CA LYS A 42 -13.25 -4.41 -12.41
C LYS A 42 -11.82 -4.57 -11.86
N PRO A 43 -10.79 -3.91 -12.44
CA PRO A 43 -9.40 -4.15 -12.06
C PRO A 43 -9.11 -3.82 -10.60
N MET A 44 -9.73 -2.76 -10.04
CA MET A 44 -9.54 -2.38 -8.64
C MET A 44 -10.16 -3.39 -7.68
N ASP A 45 -11.36 -3.88 -7.98
CA ASP A 45 -12.04 -4.89 -7.16
C ASP A 45 -11.27 -6.20 -7.18
N LEU A 46 -10.75 -6.59 -8.35
CA LEU A 46 -9.92 -7.77 -8.49
C LEU A 46 -8.61 -7.65 -7.70
N GLY A 47 -7.90 -6.53 -7.80
CA GLY A 47 -6.68 -6.29 -7.04
C GLY A 47 -6.94 -6.34 -5.54
N ARG A 48 -8.03 -5.71 -5.08
CA ARG A 48 -8.45 -5.79 -3.68
C ARG A 48 -8.79 -7.23 -3.26
N HIS A 49 -9.54 -7.96 -4.08
CA HIS A 49 -9.87 -9.36 -3.83
C HIS A 49 -8.61 -10.22 -3.71
N ARG A 50 -7.66 -10.09 -4.61
CA ARG A 50 -6.40 -10.85 -4.59
C ARG A 50 -5.59 -10.56 -3.32
N ARG A 51 -5.46 -9.30 -2.93
CA ARG A 51 -4.81 -8.94 -1.67
C ARG A 51 -5.60 -9.33 -0.42
N SER A 52 -6.91 -9.55 -0.53
CA SER A 52 -7.77 -9.94 0.59
C SER A 52 -7.41 -11.31 1.19
N VAL A 53 -6.68 -12.15 0.47
CA VAL A 53 -6.12 -13.39 1.04
C VAL A 53 -5.26 -13.07 2.27
N LEU A 54 -4.62 -11.91 2.30
CA LEU A 54 -3.82 -11.40 3.41
C LEU A 54 -4.67 -10.73 4.50
N ASP A 55 -5.89 -10.37 4.17
CA ASP A 55 -6.83 -9.64 5.01
C ASP A 55 -7.95 -10.52 5.59
N ARG A 56 -7.90 -11.84 5.34
CA ARG A 56 -8.87 -12.79 5.90
C ARG A 56 -8.92 -12.67 7.42
N GLY A 57 -10.11 -12.44 7.94
CA GLY A 57 -10.33 -12.21 9.36
C GLY A 57 -10.53 -10.72 9.71
N THR A 58 -10.38 -9.80 8.78
CA THR A 58 -10.81 -8.41 8.97
C THR A 58 -12.31 -8.26 8.73
N ALA A 59 -12.96 -7.29 9.39
CA ALA A 59 -14.40 -7.04 9.23
C ALA A 59 -14.79 -6.58 7.81
N THR A 60 -13.83 -6.10 7.04
CA THR A 60 -14.04 -5.57 5.68
C THR A 60 -13.85 -6.62 4.59
N TRP A 61 -13.28 -7.80 4.93
CA TRP A 61 -13.06 -8.84 3.94
C TRP A 61 -14.38 -9.48 3.47
N ARG A 62 -14.56 -9.58 2.17
CA ARG A 62 -15.69 -10.26 1.53
C ARG A 62 -15.17 -11.14 0.40
N SER A 63 -15.64 -12.39 0.37
CA SER A 63 -15.40 -13.32 -0.74
C SER A 63 -16.52 -13.17 -1.75
N GLU A 64 -16.14 -12.98 -3.03
CA GLU A 64 -17.05 -12.98 -4.17
C GLU A 64 -16.58 -14.07 -5.14
N GLU A 65 -17.45 -15.04 -5.45
CA GLU A 65 -17.10 -16.18 -6.31
C GLU A 65 -16.67 -15.75 -7.72
N GLU A 66 -17.31 -14.72 -8.28
CA GLU A 66 -16.95 -14.14 -9.57
C GLU A 66 -15.51 -13.61 -9.56
N LEU A 67 -15.15 -12.84 -8.55
CA LEU A 67 -13.80 -12.28 -8.41
C LEU A 67 -12.76 -13.38 -8.13
N ALA A 68 -13.10 -14.43 -7.41
CA ALA A 68 -12.23 -15.57 -7.16
C ALA A 68 -11.89 -16.30 -8.47
N ALA A 69 -12.90 -16.64 -9.28
CA ALA A 69 -12.69 -17.29 -10.57
C ALA A 69 -11.89 -16.40 -11.54
N TRP A 70 -12.16 -15.09 -11.51
CA TRP A 70 -11.42 -14.13 -12.35
C TRP A 70 -9.97 -14.01 -11.91
N ALA A 71 -9.71 -13.93 -10.59
CA ALA A 71 -8.37 -13.86 -10.02
C ALA A 71 -7.54 -15.09 -10.42
N GLU A 72 -8.09 -16.29 -10.23
CA GLU A 72 -7.43 -17.55 -10.60
C GLU A 72 -7.09 -17.57 -12.10
N GLY A 73 -8.04 -17.23 -12.95
CA GLY A 73 -7.81 -17.17 -14.39
C GLY A 73 -6.76 -16.14 -14.80
N TYR A 74 -6.77 -14.98 -14.18
CA TYR A 74 -5.81 -13.91 -14.44
C TYR A 74 -4.39 -14.29 -13.98
N GLU A 75 -4.24 -14.85 -12.80
CA GLU A 75 -2.97 -15.33 -12.26
C GLU A 75 -2.39 -16.45 -13.13
N ALA A 76 -3.23 -17.38 -13.59
CA ALA A 76 -2.80 -18.43 -14.51
C ALA A 76 -2.25 -17.85 -15.83
N GLU A 77 -2.87 -16.81 -16.38
CA GLU A 77 -2.38 -16.14 -17.60
C GLU A 77 -1.06 -15.39 -17.34
N LEU A 78 -0.91 -14.71 -16.20
CA LEU A 78 0.36 -14.09 -15.81
C LEU A 78 1.49 -15.14 -15.74
N ARG A 79 1.26 -16.26 -15.04
CA ARG A 79 2.25 -17.35 -14.91
C ARG A 79 2.59 -17.97 -16.26
N ARG A 80 1.60 -18.17 -17.14
CA ARG A 80 1.83 -18.68 -18.51
C ARG A 80 2.69 -17.73 -19.34
N GLY A 81 2.52 -16.41 -19.14
CA GLY A 81 3.35 -15.36 -19.76
C GLY A 81 4.72 -15.14 -19.11
N GLY A 82 5.06 -15.84 -18.01
CA GLY A 82 6.26 -15.58 -17.24
C GLY A 82 6.26 -14.20 -16.58
N LEU A 83 5.09 -13.70 -16.19
CA LEU A 83 4.88 -12.36 -15.67
C LEU A 83 4.41 -12.41 -14.20
N VAL A 84 4.68 -11.32 -13.49
CA VAL A 84 4.04 -10.94 -12.23
C VAL A 84 3.47 -9.53 -12.36
N ASP A 85 2.50 -9.18 -11.53
CA ASP A 85 2.05 -7.80 -11.39
C ASP A 85 2.40 -7.21 -9.99
N PHE A 86 1.98 -5.99 -9.72
CA PHE A 86 2.27 -5.35 -8.43
C PHE A 86 1.56 -6.03 -7.27
N ASP A 87 0.36 -6.59 -7.46
CA ASP A 87 -0.34 -7.33 -6.40
C ASP A 87 0.40 -8.64 -6.07
N ASP A 88 0.94 -9.32 -7.07
CA ASP A 88 1.82 -10.48 -6.87
C ASP A 88 3.03 -10.15 -6.01
N LEU A 89 3.66 -8.99 -6.23
CA LEU A 89 4.82 -8.58 -5.44
C LEU A 89 4.47 -8.43 -3.95
N VAL A 90 3.30 -7.90 -3.64
CA VAL A 90 2.81 -7.79 -2.26
C VAL A 90 2.51 -9.18 -1.68
N ILE A 91 1.78 -10.01 -2.41
CA ILE A 91 1.38 -11.35 -1.97
C ILE A 91 2.62 -12.22 -1.73
N PHE A 92 3.53 -12.29 -2.69
CA PHE A 92 4.75 -13.09 -2.56
C PHE A 92 5.73 -12.51 -1.54
N GLY A 93 5.78 -11.17 -1.41
CA GLY A 93 6.54 -10.52 -0.34
C GLY A 93 6.04 -10.93 1.04
N GLN A 94 4.74 -10.93 1.24
CA GLN A 94 4.11 -11.37 2.49
C GLN A 94 4.38 -12.87 2.76
N GLN A 95 4.20 -13.73 1.76
CA GLN A 95 4.50 -15.16 1.88
C GLN A 95 5.96 -15.37 2.27
N LEU A 96 6.87 -14.68 1.59
CA LEU A 96 8.32 -14.79 1.85
C LEU A 96 8.66 -14.49 3.32
N VAL A 97 8.16 -13.37 3.85
CA VAL A 97 8.51 -12.95 5.23
C VAL A 97 7.73 -13.71 6.30
N SER A 98 6.62 -14.36 5.94
CA SER A 98 5.77 -15.09 6.89
C SER A 98 6.07 -16.58 6.96
N GLU A 99 6.50 -17.20 5.85
CA GLU A 99 6.63 -18.64 5.73
C GLU A 99 8.08 -19.13 5.76
N HIS A 100 9.06 -18.20 5.66
CA HIS A 100 10.47 -18.57 5.56
C HIS A 100 11.32 -17.89 6.66
N ASP A 101 11.75 -18.67 7.62
CA ASP A 101 12.55 -18.22 8.79
C ASP A 101 13.86 -17.51 8.42
N TRP A 102 14.42 -17.80 7.24
CA TRP A 102 15.66 -17.18 6.77
C TRP A 102 15.44 -15.77 6.19
N ALA A 103 14.21 -15.41 5.84
CA ALA A 103 13.93 -14.16 5.12
C ALA A 103 14.17 -12.91 5.98
N LEU A 104 13.67 -12.89 7.20
CA LEU A 104 13.83 -11.75 8.10
C LEU A 104 15.29 -11.50 8.51
N PRO A 105 16.08 -12.52 8.95
CA PRO A 105 17.50 -12.31 9.25
C PRO A 105 18.30 -11.81 8.04
N LEU A 106 17.98 -12.30 6.84
CA LEU A 106 18.63 -11.85 5.62
C LEU A 106 18.31 -10.38 5.29
N LEU A 107 17.05 -9.98 5.45
CA LEU A 107 16.63 -8.59 5.27
C LEU A 107 17.30 -7.68 6.30
N GLN A 108 17.33 -8.08 7.57
CA GLN A 108 17.98 -7.33 8.65
C GLN A 108 19.48 -7.14 8.39
N ALA A 109 20.18 -8.20 7.96
CA ALA A 109 21.61 -8.14 7.65
C ALA A 109 21.92 -7.17 6.49
N LYS A 110 20.99 -7.04 5.54
CA LYS A 110 21.18 -6.21 4.36
C LYS A 110 20.62 -4.79 4.54
N PHE A 111 19.53 -4.64 5.25
CA PHE A 111 18.77 -3.40 5.40
C PHE A 111 18.47 -3.14 6.87
N PRO A 112 19.38 -2.51 7.62
CA PRO A 112 19.21 -2.30 9.07
C PRO A 112 18.14 -1.25 9.43
N VAL A 113 17.67 -0.49 8.43
CA VAL A 113 16.64 0.55 8.58
C VAL A 113 15.64 0.42 7.44
N LEU A 114 14.35 0.46 7.78
CA LEU A 114 13.23 0.58 6.86
C LEU A 114 12.62 1.98 7.02
N ALA A 115 12.68 2.78 5.96
CA ALA A 115 11.99 4.06 5.90
C ALA A 115 10.73 3.93 5.03
N VAL A 116 9.58 4.31 5.59
CA VAL A 116 8.29 4.29 4.89
C VAL A 116 7.74 5.70 4.87
N ASP A 117 7.58 6.26 3.69
CA ASP A 117 6.93 7.54 3.45
C ASP A 117 5.47 7.34 3.05
N GLU A 118 4.62 8.35 3.27
CA GLU A 118 3.18 8.32 2.96
C GLU A 118 2.48 7.07 3.56
N TYR A 119 2.77 6.78 4.82
CA TYR A 119 2.29 5.56 5.47
C TYR A 119 0.77 5.42 5.45
N GLN A 120 0.01 6.52 5.43
CA GLN A 120 -1.45 6.54 5.34
C GLN A 120 -1.99 5.93 4.03
N ASP A 121 -1.13 5.78 3.02
CA ASP A 121 -1.51 5.17 1.74
C ASP A 121 -1.30 3.65 1.70
N LEU A 122 -0.79 3.07 2.78
CA LEU A 122 -0.67 1.63 2.90
C LEU A 122 -2.04 0.97 3.12
N GLY A 123 -2.24 -0.16 2.44
CA GLY A 123 -3.30 -1.10 2.80
C GLY A 123 -2.81 -2.12 3.84
N VAL A 124 -3.76 -2.88 4.40
CA VAL A 124 -3.52 -3.87 5.48
C VAL A 124 -2.39 -4.84 5.13
N ALA A 125 -2.32 -5.31 3.88
CA ALA A 125 -1.28 -6.25 3.45
C ALA A 125 0.14 -5.68 3.60
N LEU A 126 0.38 -4.46 3.10
CA LEU A 126 1.68 -3.79 3.22
C LEU A 126 1.99 -3.42 4.68
N HIS A 127 1.00 -2.96 5.43
CA HIS A 127 1.13 -2.69 6.85
C HIS A 127 1.62 -3.95 7.61
N ARG A 128 1.04 -5.12 7.34
CA ARG A 128 1.48 -6.40 7.93
C ARG A 128 2.92 -6.74 7.57
N ILE A 129 3.32 -6.55 6.31
CA ILE A 129 4.72 -6.75 5.89
C ILE A 129 5.65 -5.83 6.68
N VAL A 130 5.32 -4.53 6.77
CA VAL A 130 6.11 -3.55 7.53
C VAL A 130 6.24 -3.97 8.99
N LYS A 131 5.13 -4.32 9.65
CA LYS A 131 5.15 -4.79 11.04
C LYS A 131 6.01 -6.05 11.21
N ARG A 132 5.84 -7.03 10.33
CA ARG A 132 6.62 -8.27 10.39
C ARG A 132 8.12 -8.02 10.23
N VAL A 133 8.49 -7.18 9.27
CA VAL A 133 9.89 -6.83 8.99
C VAL A 133 10.50 -6.01 10.12
N ALA A 134 9.77 -5.03 10.64
CA ALA A 134 10.27 -4.14 11.68
C ALA A 134 10.33 -4.82 13.05
N PHE A 135 9.21 -5.34 13.54
CA PHE A 135 9.10 -5.79 14.93
C PHE A 135 9.56 -7.23 15.12
N ASP A 136 9.22 -8.14 14.20
CA ASP A 136 9.66 -9.53 14.29
C ASP A 136 11.06 -9.72 13.66
N GLY A 137 11.37 -8.96 12.61
CA GLY A 137 12.69 -8.98 11.95
C GLY A 137 13.75 -8.10 12.61
N GLY A 138 13.39 -7.26 13.58
CA GLY A 138 14.32 -6.38 14.29
C GLY A 138 14.95 -5.28 13.43
N ILE A 139 14.31 -4.88 12.33
CA ILE A 139 14.74 -3.79 11.45
C ILE A 139 14.18 -2.48 12.00
N ARG A 140 15.03 -1.47 12.22
CA ARG A 140 14.57 -0.17 12.71
C ARG A 140 13.61 0.47 11.71
N LEU A 141 12.40 0.81 12.18
CA LEU A 141 11.38 1.46 11.36
C LEU A 141 11.44 2.98 11.55
N PHE A 142 11.39 3.71 10.44
CA PHE A 142 11.10 5.13 10.40
C PHE A 142 9.90 5.32 9.46
N ALA A 143 8.74 5.65 10.02
CA ALA A 143 7.51 5.83 9.27
C ALA A 143 7.08 7.30 9.31
N VAL A 144 6.71 7.84 8.16
CA VAL A 144 6.18 9.19 8.00
C VAL A 144 4.85 9.13 7.29
N GLY A 145 3.89 9.92 7.73
CA GLY A 145 2.58 9.99 7.11
C GLY A 145 1.68 11.02 7.78
N ASP A 146 0.62 11.36 7.10
CA ASP A 146 -0.42 12.27 7.57
C ASP A 146 -1.78 11.57 7.38
N PRO A 147 -2.43 11.10 8.45
CA PRO A 147 -3.70 10.38 8.32
C PRO A 147 -4.82 11.22 7.69
N ASP A 148 -4.74 12.56 7.77
CA ASP A 148 -5.71 13.46 7.15
C ASP A 148 -5.56 13.57 5.64
N GLN A 149 -4.43 13.15 5.09
CA GLN A 149 -4.17 13.10 3.66
C GLN A 149 -4.51 11.74 3.02
N SER A 150 -5.12 10.82 3.76
CA SER A 150 -5.54 9.52 3.24
C SER A 150 -6.70 9.65 2.26
N ILE A 151 -6.39 9.85 0.99
CA ILE A 151 -7.39 10.02 -0.10
C ILE A 151 -7.55 8.75 -0.96
N TYR A 152 -6.73 7.73 -0.72
CA TYR A 152 -6.69 6.49 -1.51
C TYR A 152 -7.48 5.33 -0.89
N GLY A 153 -8.45 5.59 -0.01
CA GLY A 153 -9.29 4.55 0.61
C GLY A 153 -10.00 3.63 -0.40
N PHE A 154 -10.32 4.15 -1.60
CA PHE A 154 -10.90 3.36 -2.68
C PHE A 154 -9.95 2.29 -3.26
N THR A 155 -8.64 2.42 -3.06
CA THR A 155 -7.64 1.40 -3.44
C THR A 155 -7.35 0.40 -2.32
N GLY A 156 -7.94 0.60 -1.13
CA GLY A 156 -7.69 -0.22 0.07
C GLY A 156 -6.66 0.37 1.02
N ALA A 157 -6.27 1.65 0.83
CA ALA A 157 -5.48 2.38 1.81
C ALA A 157 -6.32 2.70 3.05
N GLU A 158 -5.71 2.61 4.22
CA GLU A 158 -6.38 2.83 5.51
C GLU A 158 -5.52 3.74 6.41
N GLY A 159 -5.90 5.02 6.50
CA GLY A 159 -5.19 5.99 7.37
C GLY A 159 -5.17 5.57 8.86
N ALA A 160 -6.13 4.77 9.30
CA ALA A 160 -6.19 4.21 10.65
C ALA A 160 -4.96 3.34 10.99
N LEU A 161 -4.31 2.71 10.00
CA LEU A 161 -3.12 1.88 10.22
C LEU A 161 -1.91 2.67 10.73
N LEU A 162 -1.81 3.95 10.36
CA LEU A 162 -0.80 4.83 10.92
C LEU A 162 -1.07 5.14 12.40
N HIS A 163 -2.34 5.31 12.79
CA HIS A 163 -2.70 5.46 14.20
C HIS A 163 -2.41 4.18 15.00
N GLU A 164 -2.79 3.02 14.48
CA GLU A 164 -2.48 1.72 15.08
C GLU A 164 -0.97 1.56 15.33
N LEU A 165 -0.14 1.94 14.34
CA LEU A 165 1.30 1.91 14.49
C LEU A 165 1.79 2.86 15.59
N ALA A 166 1.22 4.08 15.64
CA ALA A 166 1.64 5.13 16.58
C ALA A 166 1.16 4.90 18.03
N GLU A 167 0.20 4.01 18.23
CA GLU A 167 -0.31 3.62 19.57
C GLU A 167 0.47 2.48 20.23
N ARG A 168 1.44 1.92 19.51
CA ARG A 168 2.28 0.85 20.08
C ARG A 168 3.25 1.42 21.12
N ASP A 169 3.42 0.70 22.23
CA ASP A 169 4.32 1.09 23.33
C ASP A 169 5.82 1.11 22.94
N ASP A 170 6.19 0.36 21.89
CA ASP A 170 7.54 0.27 21.36
C ASP A 170 7.82 1.23 20.19
N VAL A 171 6.92 2.18 19.93
CA VAL A 171 7.04 3.19 18.87
C VAL A 171 7.07 4.59 19.44
N GLU A 172 8.15 5.33 19.17
CA GLU A 172 8.21 6.74 19.48
C GLU A 172 7.43 7.56 18.45
N ARG A 173 6.41 8.29 18.92
CA ARG A 173 5.61 9.18 18.10
C ARG A 173 6.13 10.60 18.16
N VAL A 174 6.50 11.16 17.00
CA VAL A 174 6.88 12.57 16.83
C VAL A 174 5.84 13.28 15.98
N GLN A 175 5.21 14.32 16.53
CA GLN A 175 4.25 15.13 15.79
C GLN A 175 4.93 16.39 15.25
N LEU A 176 4.94 16.54 13.92
CA LEU A 176 5.45 17.73 13.25
C LEU A 176 4.37 18.81 13.26
N ARG A 177 4.63 19.94 13.97
CA ARG A 177 3.69 21.07 14.09
C ARG A 177 4.10 22.30 13.29
N LEU A 178 5.33 22.33 12.79
CA LEU A 178 5.87 23.47 12.08
C LEU A 178 5.75 23.24 10.57
N ASN A 179 4.99 24.10 9.92
CA ASN A 179 4.76 24.07 8.48
C ASN A 179 5.73 25.02 7.78
N TYR A 180 6.64 24.46 6.99
CA TYR A 180 7.66 25.20 6.23
C TYR A 180 7.18 25.59 4.82
N ARG A 181 6.04 25.05 4.38
CA ARG A 181 5.54 25.21 3.01
C ARG A 181 4.54 26.36 2.88
N SER A 182 3.64 26.50 3.85
CA SER A 182 2.44 27.31 3.72
C SER A 182 2.48 28.55 4.61
N ALA A 183 1.90 29.65 4.13
CA ALA A 183 1.68 30.86 4.92
C ALA A 183 0.66 30.62 6.05
N SER A 184 0.71 31.46 7.11
CA SER A 184 -0.14 31.31 8.29
C SER A 184 -1.64 31.24 7.97
N ARG A 185 -2.11 32.02 6.98
CA ARG A 185 -3.52 32.00 6.56
C ARG A 185 -3.96 30.65 5.99
N ILE A 186 -3.06 29.96 5.26
CA ILE A 186 -3.34 28.63 4.70
C ILE A 186 -3.38 27.58 5.81
N VAL A 187 -2.43 27.67 6.75
CA VAL A 187 -2.39 26.78 7.92
C VAL A 187 -3.67 26.93 8.76
N SER A 188 -4.07 28.18 9.07
CA SER A 188 -5.30 28.41 9.83
C SER A 188 -6.56 27.97 9.07
N ALA A 189 -6.60 28.14 7.75
CA ALA A 189 -7.72 27.66 6.95
C ALA A 189 -7.82 26.14 6.93
N SER A 190 -6.68 25.42 6.90
CA SER A 190 -6.66 23.94 6.95
C SER A 190 -7.19 23.44 8.29
N GLU A 191 -6.80 24.03 9.42
CA GLU A 191 -7.34 23.67 10.74
C GLU A 191 -8.85 23.93 10.85
N MET A 192 -9.32 25.03 10.26
CA MET A 192 -10.75 25.35 10.23
C MET A 192 -11.55 24.30 9.42
N VAL A 193 -11.02 23.84 8.29
CA VAL A 193 -11.67 22.82 7.46
C VAL A 193 -11.69 21.45 8.17
N LEU A 194 -10.62 21.12 8.89
CA LEU A 194 -10.55 19.88 9.68
C LEU A 194 -11.47 19.92 10.92
N GLY A 195 -11.90 21.12 11.35
CA GLY A 195 -12.71 21.27 12.57
C GLY A 195 -11.93 21.04 13.86
N GLU A 196 -10.61 20.95 13.81
CA GLU A 196 -9.75 20.66 14.94
C GLU A 196 -8.55 21.61 15.00
N ALA A 197 -8.28 22.16 16.19
CA ALA A 197 -7.07 22.93 16.44
C ALA A 197 -5.90 22.00 16.76
N ARG A 198 -5.10 21.67 15.78
CA ARG A 198 -3.93 20.78 15.96
C ARG A 198 -2.65 21.49 16.39
N GLY A 199 -2.71 22.83 16.47
CA GLY A 199 -1.59 23.66 16.87
C GLY A 199 -0.48 23.76 15.83
N TYR A 200 -0.84 23.63 14.54
CA TYR A 200 0.09 23.86 13.44
C TYR A 200 0.48 25.34 13.36
N ARG A 201 1.73 25.61 13.06
CA ARG A 201 2.26 26.96 12.92
C ARG A 201 3.05 27.08 11.63
N SER A 202 2.89 28.19 10.91
CA SER A 202 3.79 28.52 9.81
C SER A 202 5.18 28.86 10.34
N ASN A 203 6.21 28.37 9.70
CA ASN A 203 7.59 28.76 9.99
C ASN A 203 7.87 30.24 9.63
N ASP A 204 7.15 30.76 8.67
CA ASP A 204 7.21 32.15 8.21
C ASP A 204 5.80 32.75 8.24
N PRO A 205 5.42 33.36 9.39
CA PRO A 205 4.08 33.94 9.57
C PRO A 205 3.81 35.10 8.61
N ASP A 206 4.84 35.81 8.16
CA ASP A 206 4.74 36.97 7.28
C ASP A 206 4.89 36.62 5.79
N ARG A 207 5.05 35.34 5.48
CA ARG A 207 5.15 34.84 4.11
C ARG A 207 3.94 35.31 3.31
N PRO A 208 4.11 36.08 2.24
CA PRO A 208 2.99 36.55 1.43
C PRO A 208 2.26 35.32 0.89
N SER A 209 0.98 35.19 1.22
CA SER A 209 0.09 34.26 0.52
C SER A 209 0.09 34.73 -0.92
N GLY A 210 0.74 33.97 -1.80
CA GLY A 210 0.79 34.33 -3.21
C GLY A 210 -0.62 34.63 -3.71
N ASP A 211 -0.84 35.82 -4.22
CA ASP A 211 -2.13 36.37 -4.69
C ASP A 211 -2.66 35.66 -5.96
N ARG A 212 -2.61 34.32 -5.98
CA ARG A 212 -3.30 33.52 -7.00
C ARG A 212 -4.46 32.78 -6.38
N VAL A 213 -5.41 33.54 -5.86
CA VAL A 213 -6.77 33.04 -5.75
C VAL A 213 -7.32 33.04 -7.18
N CYS A 214 -7.46 31.86 -7.77
CA CYS A 214 -8.30 31.68 -8.95
C CYS A 214 -9.70 32.19 -8.56
N ARG A 215 -10.08 33.40 -9.04
CA ARG A 215 -11.48 33.76 -9.05
C ARG A 215 -12.16 32.88 -10.11
N MET A 216 -12.94 31.93 -9.68
CA MET A 216 -13.99 31.34 -10.51
C MET A 216 -15.15 32.33 -10.59
#